data_1daef06e1219ec161ae3b3dba698d7e0
#
_entry.id   1daef06e1219ec161ae3b3dba698d7e0
#
_cell.length_a   1.000
_cell.length_b   1.000
_cell.length_c   1.000
_cell.angle_alpha   90.00
_cell.angle_beta   90.00
_cell.angle_gamma   90.00
#
_symmetry.space_group_name_H-M   'P 1'
#
loop_
_entity.id
_entity.type
_entity.pdbx_description
1 polymer ?
#
loop_
_entity_poly.entity_id
_entity_poly.type
_entity_poly.pdbx_seq_one_letter_code
_entity_poly.pdbx_strand_id
1 'polypeptide(L)'
;MKSFFLAEISTKDGIIHQGIVFKPQKPAKRVLLWIHGLTGRFYGDVAFMNTFAEVCDKKGMGFASFNTRGHDMITGFHRTDIPNTYRTIGAGLENFEECVYDIDAAVSFLVGQGFSEVVLVGHSTGANKACYYAATQKDPRVAGVVLSGPLSDRYSSGYSPETYKKYRAVMQKKIAEGKGEELLT
;
A
#
# COMPACT_ATOMS: atom_id res chain seq x y z
N MET A 1 -23.84 -8.73 -5.54
CA MET A 1 -22.63 -8.80 -4.71
C MET A 1 -21.64 -9.74 -5.39
N LYS A 2 -20.37 -9.35 -5.52
CA LYS A 2 -19.34 -10.21 -6.12
C LYS A 2 -18.75 -11.14 -5.07
N SER A 3 -18.31 -12.32 -5.50
CA SER A 3 -17.61 -13.26 -4.63
C SER A 3 -16.12 -12.97 -4.66
N PHE A 4 -15.53 -12.84 -3.49
CA PHE A 4 -14.08 -12.68 -3.30
C PHE A 4 -13.53 -13.91 -2.62
N PHE A 5 -12.29 -14.26 -2.89
CA PHE A 5 -11.55 -15.17 -2.04
C PHE A 5 -10.55 -14.41 -1.18
N LEU A 6 -10.39 -14.88 0.05
CA LEU A 6 -9.37 -14.38 0.96
C LEU A 6 -8.00 -14.91 0.52
N ALA A 7 -7.00 -14.07 0.67
CA ALA A 7 -5.61 -14.41 0.36
C ALA A 7 -4.66 -13.85 1.39
N GLU A 8 -3.55 -14.52 1.57
CA GLU A 8 -2.40 -14.03 2.31
C GLU A 8 -1.21 -13.88 1.37
N ILE A 9 -0.45 -12.82 1.58
CA ILE A 9 0.80 -12.55 0.88
C ILE A 9 1.92 -12.36 1.89
N SER A 10 3.12 -12.79 1.54
CA SER A 10 4.31 -12.60 2.37
C SER A 10 5.26 -11.64 1.70
N THR A 11 5.69 -10.62 2.43
CA THR A 11 6.69 -9.69 1.96
C THR A 11 8.10 -10.28 2.08
N LYS A 12 9.06 -9.73 1.33
CA LYS A 12 10.45 -10.19 1.40
C LYS A 12 11.14 -9.92 2.75
N ASP A 13 10.60 -8.98 3.54
CA ASP A 13 11.04 -8.69 4.90
C ASP A 13 10.23 -9.44 5.98
N GLY A 14 9.48 -10.47 5.55
CA GLY A 14 8.87 -11.47 6.42
C GLY A 14 7.52 -11.10 7.02
N ILE A 15 6.84 -10.05 6.54
CA ILE A 15 5.51 -9.67 7.02
C ILE A 15 4.43 -10.39 6.22
N ILE A 16 3.36 -10.84 6.89
CA ILE A 16 2.18 -11.42 6.27
C ILE A 16 1.07 -10.36 6.21
N HIS A 17 0.53 -10.15 5.03
CA HIS A 17 -0.67 -9.32 4.80
C HIS A 17 -1.83 -10.15 4.31
N GLN A 18 -3.03 -9.83 4.78
CA GLN A 18 -4.29 -10.38 4.29
C GLN A 18 -4.89 -9.48 3.23
N GLY A 19 -5.68 -10.09 2.37
CA GLY A 19 -6.40 -9.37 1.33
C GLY A 19 -7.54 -10.15 0.72
N ILE A 20 -8.19 -9.53 -0.26
CA ILE A 20 -9.25 -10.10 -1.07
C ILE A 20 -8.91 -10.00 -2.54
N VAL A 21 -9.33 -11.00 -3.28
CA VAL A 21 -9.19 -11.02 -4.74
C VAL A 21 -10.52 -11.43 -5.37
N PHE A 22 -10.92 -10.68 -6.38
CA PHE A 22 -11.98 -11.02 -7.31
C PHE A 22 -11.38 -11.47 -8.64
N LYS A 23 -11.81 -12.64 -9.14
CA LYS A 23 -11.49 -13.11 -10.48
C LYS A 23 -12.79 -13.16 -11.32
N PRO A 24 -12.81 -12.58 -12.53
CA PRO A 24 -13.95 -12.74 -13.41
C PRO A 24 -14.06 -14.20 -13.87
N GLN A 25 -15.24 -14.59 -14.33
CA GLN A 25 -15.48 -15.98 -14.81
C GLN A 25 -14.59 -16.36 -16.01
N LYS A 26 -14.32 -15.40 -16.89
CA LYS A 26 -13.40 -15.59 -18.01
C LYS A 26 -11.97 -15.21 -17.61
N PRO A 27 -10.95 -15.91 -18.08
CA PRO A 27 -9.57 -15.55 -17.81
C PRO A 27 -9.28 -14.09 -18.15
N ALA A 28 -8.71 -13.36 -17.21
CA ALA A 28 -8.35 -11.95 -17.37
C ALA A 28 -6.84 -11.78 -17.31
N LYS A 29 -6.29 -10.98 -18.21
CA LYS A 29 -4.86 -10.61 -18.18
C LYS A 29 -4.58 -9.50 -17.18
N ARG A 30 -5.55 -8.60 -16.98
CA ARG A 30 -5.38 -7.39 -16.18
C ARG A 30 -6.10 -7.48 -14.85
N VAL A 31 -5.45 -6.99 -13.80
CA VAL A 31 -6.03 -6.82 -12.47
C VAL A 31 -5.80 -5.41 -11.95
N LEU A 32 -6.79 -4.86 -11.28
CA LEU A 32 -6.69 -3.61 -10.54
C LEU A 32 -6.32 -3.94 -9.10
N LEU A 33 -5.17 -3.43 -8.64
CA LEU A 33 -4.72 -3.55 -7.26
C LEU A 33 -5.00 -2.23 -6.53
N TRP A 34 -5.94 -2.28 -5.57
CA TRP A 34 -6.26 -1.15 -4.71
C TRP A 34 -5.27 -1.07 -3.54
N ILE A 35 -4.67 0.11 -3.36
CA ILE A 35 -3.75 0.43 -2.26
C ILE A 35 -4.43 1.48 -1.40
N HIS A 36 -4.82 1.09 -0.19
CA HIS A 36 -5.55 1.93 0.75
C HIS A 36 -4.69 3.08 1.30
N GLY A 37 -5.34 4.12 1.81
CA GLY A 37 -4.69 5.24 2.49
C GLY A 37 -4.26 4.90 3.92
N LEU A 38 -3.78 5.91 4.63
CA LEU A 38 -3.32 5.81 6.01
C LEU A 38 -4.41 5.19 6.90
N THR A 39 -4.03 4.27 7.76
CA THR A 39 -4.94 3.49 8.64
C THR A 39 -6.03 2.68 7.95
N GLY A 40 -6.09 2.71 6.61
CA GLY A 40 -7.06 1.95 5.83
C GLY A 40 -6.87 0.44 5.95
N ARG A 41 -7.83 -0.32 5.42
CA ARG A 41 -7.82 -1.78 5.42
C ARG A 41 -8.32 -2.31 4.08
N PHE A 42 -7.95 -3.53 3.73
CA PHE A 42 -8.41 -4.18 2.49
C PHE A 42 -9.93 -4.33 2.41
N TYR A 43 -10.63 -4.36 3.55
CA TYR A 43 -12.08 -4.53 3.67
C TYR A 43 -12.81 -3.26 4.15
N GLY A 44 -12.15 -2.11 4.21
CA GLY A 44 -12.64 -0.91 4.90
C GLY A 44 -14.02 -0.40 4.47
N ASP A 45 -14.40 -0.59 3.20
CA ASP A 45 -15.75 -0.28 2.68
C ASP A 45 -16.18 -1.39 1.72
N VAL A 46 -17.09 -2.24 2.20
CA VAL A 46 -17.60 -3.40 1.44
C VAL A 46 -18.37 -2.96 0.19
N ALA A 47 -19.15 -1.88 0.26
CA ALA A 47 -19.91 -1.37 -0.89
C ALA A 47 -18.96 -0.87 -1.98
N PHE A 48 -17.93 -0.15 -1.58
CA PHE A 48 -16.90 0.34 -2.48
C PHE A 48 -16.15 -0.82 -3.18
N MET A 49 -15.71 -1.83 -2.40
CA MET A 49 -15.02 -3.01 -2.96
C MET A 49 -15.90 -3.77 -3.97
N ASN A 50 -17.19 -3.96 -3.66
CA ASN A 50 -18.14 -4.57 -4.59
C ASN A 50 -18.31 -3.76 -5.87
N THR A 51 -18.43 -2.43 -5.76
CA THR A 51 -18.57 -1.54 -6.91
C THR A 51 -17.36 -1.63 -7.83
N PHE A 52 -16.15 -1.61 -7.28
CA PHE A 52 -14.92 -1.78 -8.05
C PHE A 52 -14.86 -3.14 -8.74
N ALA A 53 -15.18 -4.21 -8.02
CA ALA A 53 -15.20 -5.56 -8.60
C ALA A 53 -16.25 -5.69 -9.71
N GLU A 54 -17.44 -5.06 -9.57
CA GLU A 54 -18.46 -5.05 -10.62
C GLU A 54 -17.99 -4.29 -11.88
N VAL A 55 -17.32 -3.15 -11.70
CA VAL A 55 -16.77 -2.39 -12.83
C VAL A 55 -15.64 -3.19 -13.51
N CYS A 56 -14.76 -3.79 -12.73
CA CYS A 56 -13.69 -4.64 -13.24
C CYS A 56 -14.24 -5.83 -14.02
N ASP A 57 -15.25 -6.52 -13.49
CA ASP A 57 -15.89 -7.66 -14.17
C ASP A 57 -16.48 -7.27 -15.53
N LYS A 58 -17.22 -6.14 -15.58
CA LYS A 58 -17.74 -5.59 -16.85
C LYS A 58 -16.66 -5.28 -17.88
N LYS A 59 -15.44 -5.05 -17.42
CA LYS A 59 -14.26 -4.76 -18.27
C LYS A 59 -13.38 -6.00 -18.51
N GLY A 60 -13.77 -7.17 -17.99
CA GLY A 60 -12.98 -8.38 -18.10
C GLY A 60 -11.65 -8.30 -17.32
N MET A 61 -11.65 -7.62 -16.17
CA MET A 61 -10.50 -7.42 -15.30
C MET A 61 -10.72 -8.07 -13.94
N GLY A 62 -9.63 -8.48 -13.30
CA GLY A 62 -9.65 -8.80 -11.86
C GLY A 62 -9.63 -7.56 -10.98
N PHE A 63 -9.93 -7.75 -9.71
CA PHE A 63 -9.78 -6.72 -8.66
C PHE A 63 -9.14 -7.34 -7.43
N ALA A 64 -8.24 -6.62 -6.78
CA ALA A 64 -7.61 -7.05 -5.53
C ALA A 64 -7.39 -5.87 -4.59
N SER A 65 -7.43 -6.16 -3.29
CA SER A 65 -7.05 -5.24 -2.22
C SER A 65 -6.37 -6.02 -1.11
N PHE A 66 -5.19 -5.57 -0.68
CA PHE A 66 -4.45 -6.15 0.44
C PHE A 66 -4.20 -5.08 1.49
N ASN A 67 -4.06 -5.51 2.75
CA ASN A 67 -3.46 -4.65 3.75
C ASN A 67 -2.03 -4.28 3.33
N THR A 68 -1.59 -3.11 3.75
CA THR A 68 -0.19 -2.71 3.73
C THR A 68 0.30 -2.57 5.17
N ARG A 69 1.60 -2.43 5.40
CA ARG A 69 2.15 -2.21 6.75
C ARG A 69 1.59 -0.98 7.47
N GLY A 70 1.00 -0.04 6.74
CA GLY A 70 0.32 1.15 7.27
C GLY A 70 -1.17 0.95 7.54
N HIS A 71 -1.71 -0.29 7.56
CA HIS A 71 -3.08 -0.51 7.97
C HIS A 71 -3.22 -0.35 9.50
N ASP A 72 -4.34 0.16 9.94
CA ASP A 72 -4.56 0.54 11.34
C ASP A 72 -3.53 1.55 11.88
N MET A 73 -3.76 2.11 13.06
CA MET A 73 -2.82 3.04 13.69
C MET A 73 -1.59 2.30 14.20
N ILE A 74 -1.81 1.24 14.97
CA ILE A 74 -0.79 0.32 15.49
C ILE A 74 -1.35 -1.09 15.43
N THR A 75 -0.61 -2.03 14.89
CA THR A 75 -1.04 -3.43 14.77
C THR A 75 0.14 -4.38 14.76
N GLY A 76 -0.13 -5.65 15.12
CA GLY A 76 0.85 -6.73 15.08
C GLY A 76 0.76 -7.52 13.79
N PHE A 77 1.86 -7.68 13.10
CA PHE A 77 1.97 -8.50 11.90
C PHE A 77 2.66 -9.82 12.22
N HIS A 78 2.07 -10.91 11.76
CA HIS A 78 2.75 -12.20 11.77
C HIS A 78 4.01 -12.16 10.89
N ARG A 79 5.01 -12.91 11.31
CA ARG A 79 6.28 -13.04 10.58
C ARG A 79 6.44 -14.44 10.00
N THR A 80 7.01 -14.51 8.80
CA THR A 80 7.35 -15.79 8.14
C THR A 80 8.75 -16.27 8.46
N ASP A 81 9.65 -15.33 8.80
CA ASP A 81 11.07 -15.61 9.07
C ASP A 81 11.33 -16.08 10.50
N ILE A 82 10.46 -15.74 11.47
CA ILE A 82 10.56 -16.15 12.86
C ILE A 82 9.19 -16.65 13.33
N PRO A 83 9.01 -17.98 13.47
CA PRO A 83 7.74 -18.58 13.90
C PRO A 83 7.21 -18.02 15.22
N ASN A 84 5.89 -17.85 15.31
CA ASN A 84 5.18 -17.39 16.51
C ASN A 84 5.61 -16.00 17.01
N THR A 85 6.15 -15.16 16.15
CA THR A 85 6.50 -13.78 16.46
C THR A 85 5.68 -12.78 15.66
N TYR A 86 5.62 -11.56 16.21
CA TYR A 86 4.96 -10.43 15.60
C TYR A 86 5.93 -9.26 15.47
N ARG A 87 5.76 -8.50 14.40
CA ARG A 87 6.35 -7.16 14.28
C ARG A 87 5.23 -6.15 14.48
N THR A 88 5.36 -5.27 15.46
CA THR A 88 4.41 -4.16 15.67
C THR A 88 4.75 -3.03 14.71
N ILE A 89 3.78 -2.67 13.87
CA ILE A 89 3.88 -1.58 12.90
C ILE A 89 2.52 -0.86 12.89
N GLY A 90 2.03 -0.46 11.75
CA GLY A 90 0.83 0.34 11.53
C GLY A 90 1.20 1.74 11.10
N ALA A 91 0.21 2.54 10.78
CA ALA A 91 0.38 3.88 10.23
C ALA A 91 1.23 4.82 11.10
N GLY A 92 1.23 4.61 12.43
CA GLY A 92 2.02 5.41 13.36
C GLY A 92 3.51 5.02 13.45
N LEU A 93 3.89 3.85 12.93
CA LEU A 93 5.23 3.30 13.08
C LEU A 93 5.83 2.82 11.75
N GLU A 94 5.10 2.94 10.63
CA GLU A 94 5.61 2.49 9.34
C GLU A 94 6.76 3.37 8.85
N ASN A 95 7.79 2.73 8.30
CA ASN A 95 8.70 3.41 7.41
C ASN A 95 8.08 3.44 6.01
N PHE A 96 7.82 4.65 5.49
CA PHE A 96 7.15 4.85 4.21
C PHE A 96 7.86 4.12 3.05
N GLU A 97 9.18 4.13 3.01
CA GLU A 97 9.97 3.53 1.93
C GLU A 97 9.80 2.00 1.85
N GLU A 98 9.49 1.36 2.97
CA GLU A 98 9.25 -0.09 3.02
C GLU A 98 7.94 -0.52 2.34
N CYS A 99 7.05 0.41 1.97
CA CYS A 99 5.80 0.11 1.25
C CYS A 99 6.06 -0.64 -0.08
N VAL A 100 7.26 -0.53 -0.63
CA VAL A 100 7.64 -1.27 -1.84
C VAL A 100 7.59 -2.79 -1.65
N TYR A 101 7.83 -3.28 -0.44
CA TYR A 101 7.76 -4.72 -0.13
C TYR A 101 6.33 -5.24 -0.12
N ASP A 102 5.40 -4.43 0.37
CA ASP A 102 3.98 -4.77 0.42
C ASP A 102 3.39 -4.82 -0.99
N ILE A 103 3.71 -3.81 -1.80
CA ILE A 103 3.21 -3.71 -3.18
C ILE A 103 3.83 -4.81 -4.05
N ASP A 104 5.13 -5.07 -3.92
CA ASP A 104 5.79 -6.14 -4.66
C ASP A 104 5.22 -7.52 -4.33
N ALA A 105 4.95 -7.80 -3.05
CA ALA A 105 4.33 -9.05 -2.63
C ALA A 105 2.93 -9.21 -3.24
N ALA A 106 2.11 -8.15 -3.25
CA ALA A 106 0.79 -8.17 -3.86
C ALA A 106 0.87 -8.37 -5.38
N VAL A 107 1.75 -7.64 -6.07
CA VAL A 107 1.98 -7.79 -7.51
C VAL A 107 2.45 -9.21 -7.85
N SER A 108 3.42 -9.73 -7.10
CA SER A 108 3.95 -11.09 -7.31
C SER A 108 2.89 -12.16 -7.12
N PHE A 109 2.08 -12.03 -6.06
CA PHE A 109 0.94 -12.92 -5.82
C PHE A 109 -0.05 -12.89 -7.01
N LEU A 110 -0.44 -11.71 -7.47
CA LEU A 110 -1.41 -11.55 -8.55
C LEU A 110 -0.89 -12.13 -9.88
N VAL A 111 0.39 -11.95 -10.16
CA VAL A 111 1.03 -12.62 -11.33
C VAL A 111 0.99 -14.13 -11.18
N GLY A 112 1.28 -14.67 -10.01
CA GLY A 112 1.13 -16.09 -9.69
C GLY A 112 -0.31 -16.60 -9.81
N GLN A 113 -1.31 -15.71 -9.69
CA GLN A 113 -2.72 -16.01 -9.93
C GLN A 113 -3.14 -15.99 -11.40
N GLY A 114 -2.21 -15.73 -12.34
CA GLY A 114 -2.42 -15.75 -13.78
C GLY A 114 -2.69 -14.39 -14.43
N PHE A 115 -2.60 -13.30 -13.68
CA PHE A 115 -2.65 -11.96 -14.27
C PHE A 115 -1.26 -11.57 -14.79
N SER A 116 -1.20 -10.93 -15.97
CA SER A 116 0.06 -10.46 -16.57
C SER A 116 0.24 -8.95 -16.49
N GLU A 117 -0.80 -8.22 -16.16
CA GLU A 117 -0.82 -6.76 -16.12
C GLU A 117 -1.50 -6.28 -14.83
N VAL A 118 -0.75 -5.60 -13.97
CA VAL A 118 -1.27 -5.01 -12.72
C VAL A 118 -1.42 -3.51 -12.89
N VAL A 119 -2.61 -2.98 -12.62
CA VAL A 119 -2.84 -1.53 -12.54
C VAL A 119 -2.92 -1.15 -11.06
N LEU A 120 -1.99 -0.34 -10.60
CA LEU A 120 -2.00 0.17 -9.23
C LEU A 120 -3.01 1.32 -9.13
N VAL A 121 -3.91 1.24 -8.17
CA VAL A 121 -4.84 2.33 -7.84
C VAL A 121 -4.65 2.69 -6.37
N GLY A 122 -3.95 3.79 -6.12
CA GLY A 122 -3.69 4.25 -4.77
C GLY A 122 -4.64 5.37 -4.35
N HIS A 123 -5.14 5.31 -3.13
CA HIS A 123 -5.98 6.36 -2.54
C HIS A 123 -5.26 7.05 -1.38
N SER A 124 -5.33 8.39 -1.31
CA SER A 124 -4.72 9.18 -0.25
C SER A 124 -3.22 8.86 -0.13
N THR A 125 -2.68 8.50 1.03
CA THR A 125 -1.28 8.04 1.18
C THR A 125 -0.96 6.80 0.37
N GLY A 126 -1.95 5.95 0.06
CA GLY A 126 -1.79 4.83 -0.88
C GLY A 126 -1.45 5.29 -2.30
N ALA A 127 -1.90 6.48 -2.71
CA ALA A 127 -1.51 7.07 -3.98
C ALA A 127 -0.01 7.46 -3.97
N ASN A 128 0.47 8.01 -2.85
CA ASN A 128 1.89 8.31 -2.67
C ASN A 128 2.73 7.02 -2.72
N LYS A 129 2.29 5.94 -2.06
CA LYS A 129 2.94 4.63 -2.08
C LYS A 129 2.99 4.04 -3.49
N ALA A 130 1.88 4.08 -4.23
CA ALA A 130 1.83 3.61 -5.62
C ALA A 130 2.78 4.39 -6.53
N CYS A 131 2.82 5.71 -6.39
CA CYS A 131 3.73 6.58 -7.12
C CYS A 131 5.19 6.26 -6.80
N TYR A 132 5.52 6.12 -5.51
CA TYR A 132 6.87 5.79 -5.05
C TYR A 132 7.34 4.43 -5.58
N TYR A 133 6.49 3.40 -5.46
CA TYR A 133 6.77 2.08 -6.01
C TYR A 133 7.07 2.13 -7.51
N ALA A 134 6.19 2.75 -8.29
CA ALA A 134 6.34 2.82 -9.74
C ALA A 134 7.62 3.56 -10.15
N ALA A 135 7.97 4.64 -9.46
CA ALA A 135 9.15 5.44 -9.74
C ALA A 135 10.46 4.73 -9.38
N THR A 136 10.48 4.00 -8.25
CA THR A 136 11.70 3.38 -7.73
C THR A 136 11.93 1.96 -8.22
N GLN A 137 10.87 1.15 -8.35
CA GLN A 137 10.99 -0.25 -8.74
C GLN A 137 10.96 -0.45 -10.26
N LYS A 138 10.29 0.43 -11.01
CA LYS A 138 10.15 0.34 -12.47
C LYS A 138 9.71 -1.06 -12.93
N ASP A 139 8.79 -1.66 -12.15
CA ASP A 139 8.35 -3.03 -12.31
C ASP A 139 7.60 -3.22 -13.64
N PRO A 140 8.08 -4.06 -14.57
CA PRO A 140 7.44 -4.25 -15.87
C PRO A 140 6.06 -4.94 -15.79
N ARG A 141 5.71 -5.54 -14.65
CA ARG A 141 4.39 -6.14 -14.40
C ARG A 141 3.31 -5.07 -14.13
N VAL A 142 3.73 -3.84 -13.80
CA VAL A 142 2.82 -2.71 -13.56
C VAL A 142 2.53 -2.01 -14.89
N ALA A 143 1.30 -2.20 -15.38
CA ALA A 143 0.84 -1.64 -16.64
C ALA A 143 0.34 -0.18 -16.54
N GLY A 144 0.12 0.32 -15.34
CA GLY A 144 -0.35 1.69 -15.12
C GLY A 144 -0.56 2.03 -13.66
N VAL A 145 -0.66 3.33 -13.37
CA VAL A 145 -0.88 3.86 -12.02
C VAL A 145 -2.00 4.90 -12.07
N VAL A 146 -2.94 4.79 -11.14
CA VAL A 146 -4.01 5.77 -10.91
C VAL A 146 -3.84 6.35 -9.51
N LEU A 147 -3.74 7.66 -9.42
CA LEU A 147 -3.57 8.38 -8.16
C LEU A 147 -4.90 9.05 -7.78
N SER A 148 -5.56 8.53 -6.76
CA SER A 148 -6.83 9.04 -6.25
C SER A 148 -6.60 9.86 -4.98
N GLY A 149 -6.65 11.18 -5.09
CA GLY A 149 -6.49 12.12 -3.98
C GLY A 149 -5.13 12.00 -3.27
N PRO A 150 -3.98 12.05 -4.00
CA PRO A 150 -2.66 12.02 -3.37
C PRO A 150 -2.52 13.19 -2.41
N LEU A 151 -1.89 12.94 -1.25
CA LEU A 151 -1.61 13.97 -0.26
C LEU A 151 -0.21 14.56 -0.48
N SER A 152 -0.09 15.84 -0.19
CA SER A 152 1.20 16.50 -0.10
C SER A 152 1.47 16.85 1.36
N ASP A 153 2.31 16.09 2.03
CA ASP A 153 2.73 16.39 3.41
C ASP A 153 3.40 17.76 3.54
N ARG A 154 3.94 18.25 2.42
CA ARG A 154 4.56 19.57 2.34
C ARG A 154 3.55 20.71 2.44
N TYR A 155 2.34 20.54 1.92
CA TYR A 155 1.33 21.60 1.87
C TYR A 155 0.12 21.31 2.76
N SER A 156 -0.08 20.07 3.20
CA SER A 156 -1.19 19.68 4.06
C SER A 156 -0.90 19.83 5.57
N SER A 157 0.34 20.10 5.93
CA SER A 157 0.77 20.20 7.34
C SER A 157 0.21 21.42 8.10
N GLY A 158 -0.45 22.35 7.42
CA GLY A 158 -0.93 23.61 8.02
C GLY A 158 0.17 24.58 8.41
N TYR A 159 1.44 24.25 8.18
CA TYR A 159 2.57 25.13 8.46
C TYR A 159 2.82 26.11 7.33
N SER A 160 3.26 27.35 7.68
CA SER A 160 3.78 28.26 6.68
C SER A 160 5.02 27.69 5.99
N PRO A 161 5.34 28.09 4.74
CA PRO A 161 6.55 27.66 4.06
C PRO A 161 7.84 27.88 4.87
N GLU A 162 7.91 28.98 5.63
CA GLU A 162 9.03 29.33 6.51
C GLU A 162 9.13 28.35 7.67
N THR A 163 8.02 28.07 8.34
CA THR A 163 7.94 27.13 9.46
C THR A 163 8.33 25.73 9.00
N TYR A 164 7.82 25.27 7.86
CA TYR A 164 8.20 23.99 7.26
C TYR A 164 9.71 23.92 6.98
N LYS A 165 10.28 24.99 6.39
CA LYS A 165 11.72 25.07 6.10
C LYS A 165 12.56 25.00 7.36
N LYS A 166 12.12 25.67 8.42
CA LYS A 166 12.78 25.64 9.74
C LYS A 166 12.78 24.23 10.34
N TYR A 167 11.62 23.59 10.41
CA TYR A 167 11.53 22.21 10.94
C TYR A 167 12.33 21.22 10.12
N ARG A 168 12.27 21.32 8.79
CA ARG A 168 13.08 20.46 7.92
C ARG A 168 14.57 20.60 8.20
N ALA A 169 15.08 21.80 8.39
CA ALA A 169 16.49 22.04 8.73
C ALA A 169 16.86 21.39 10.07
N VAL A 170 16.00 21.51 11.08
CA VAL A 170 16.21 20.88 12.39
C VAL A 170 16.23 19.36 12.27
N MET A 171 15.27 18.77 11.54
CA MET A 171 15.23 17.32 11.31
C MET A 171 16.47 16.82 10.58
N GLN A 172 16.90 17.51 9.51
CA GLN A 172 18.11 17.13 8.78
C GLN A 172 19.36 17.17 9.65
N LYS A 173 19.47 18.17 10.52
CA LYS A 173 20.57 18.26 11.49
C LYS A 173 20.55 17.09 12.47
N LYS A 174 19.40 16.75 13.06
CA LYS A 174 19.26 15.60 13.98
C LYS A 174 19.61 14.29 13.29
N ILE A 175 19.17 14.08 12.05
CA ILE A 175 19.54 12.89 11.26
C ILE A 175 21.06 12.82 11.06
N ALA A 176 21.71 13.93 10.69
CA ALA A 176 23.15 13.98 10.51
C ALA A 176 23.93 13.71 11.81
N GLU A 177 23.34 14.01 12.97
CA GLU A 177 23.90 13.73 14.30
C GLU A 177 23.59 12.31 14.81
N GLY A 178 22.92 11.45 14.01
CA GLY A 178 22.49 10.12 14.42
C GLY A 178 21.30 10.11 15.39
N LYS A 179 20.58 11.22 15.49
CA LYS A 179 19.45 11.46 16.42
C LYS A 179 18.11 11.56 15.71
N GLY A 180 17.98 10.92 14.54
CA GLY A 180 16.77 11.01 13.71
C GLY A 180 15.49 10.46 14.36
N GLU A 181 15.63 9.57 15.34
CA GLU A 181 14.52 8.98 16.09
C GLU A 181 14.07 9.81 17.31
N GLU A 182 14.78 10.90 17.63
CA GLU A 182 14.39 11.77 18.74
C GLU A 182 13.19 12.64 18.36
N LEU A 183 12.19 12.72 19.25
CA LEU A 183 11.06 13.62 19.08
C LEU A 183 11.53 15.08 19.04
N LEU A 184 10.92 15.87 18.16
CA LEU A 184 11.08 17.33 18.17
C LEU A 184 10.21 17.90 19.29
N THR A 185 10.83 18.44 20.30
CA THR A 185 10.17 19.17 21.40
C THR A 185 10.20 20.67 21.14
#